data_26bf2b9022d67cfd90bcbd9ac0fdd489
#
_entry.id   26bf2b9022d67cfd90bcbd9ac0fdd489
#
_cell.length_a   1.000
_cell.length_b   1.000
_cell.length_c   1.000
_cell.angle_alpha   90.00
_cell.angle_beta   90.00
_cell.angle_gamma   90.00
#
_symmetry.space_group_name_H-M   'P 1'
#
loop_
_entity.id
_entity.type
_entity.pdbx_description
1 polymer ?
#
loop_
_entity_poly.entity_id
_entity_poly.type
_entity_poly.pdbx_seq_one_letter_code
_entity_poly.pdbx_strand_id
1 'polypeptide(L)'
;MVFLHMINHNLSSEMIRKIKLLILILILHSNQGLSQTREIGGTGDFVDGIAAIVNDGVVLRSEVEDQVTMLLRNFERQGAQLPPIGQLREDVLERLILQRIQLQRAERYGISISDEGLNAAINNVAQNNNV
;
A
#
# COMPACT_ATOMS: atom_id res chain seq x y z
N MET A 1 -7.87 -39.57 68.10
CA MET A 1 -8.70 -38.47 67.53
C MET A 1 -7.89 -37.32 66.93
N VAL A 2 -6.69 -37.02 67.44
CA VAL A 2 -5.81 -35.93 66.99
C VAL A 2 -5.21 -36.18 65.57
N PHE A 3 -4.90 -37.45 65.24
CA PHE A 3 -4.26 -37.81 63.98
C PHE A 3 -5.16 -37.61 62.74
N LEU A 4 -6.47 -37.83 62.89
CA LEU A 4 -7.44 -37.63 61.78
C LEU A 4 -7.64 -36.12 61.47
N HIS A 5 -7.50 -35.27 62.48
CA HIS A 5 -7.64 -33.83 62.34
C HIS A 5 -6.43 -33.22 61.60
N MET A 6 -5.21 -33.72 61.85
CA MET A 6 -4.00 -33.30 61.15
C MET A 6 -3.99 -33.69 59.68
N ILE A 7 -4.50 -34.87 59.33
CA ILE A 7 -4.58 -35.35 57.94
C ILE A 7 -5.56 -34.48 57.13
N ASN A 8 -6.70 -34.15 57.70
CA ASN A 8 -7.72 -33.36 57.02
C ASN A 8 -7.27 -31.91 56.80
N HIS A 9 -6.49 -31.32 57.70
CA HIS A 9 -5.95 -29.98 57.57
C HIS A 9 -4.84 -29.91 56.49
N ASN A 10 -4.04 -30.96 56.36
CA ASN A 10 -2.96 -31.01 55.37
C ASN A 10 -3.50 -31.25 53.93
N LEU A 11 -4.53 -32.10 53.80
CA LEU A 11 -5.25 -32.31 52.51
C LEU A 11 -5.92 -31.02 52.02
N SER A 12 -6.51 -30.25 52.91
CA SER A 12 -7.14 -28.95 52.59
C SER A 12 -6.12 -27.92 52.10
N SER A 13 -4.96 -27.82 52.78
CA SER A 13 -3.91 -26.88 52.38
C SER A 13 -3.25 -27.21 51.05
N GLU A 14 -3.08 -28.48 50.74
CA GLU A 14 -2.57 -28.97 49.46
C GLU A 14 -3.57 -28.67 48.31
N MET A 15 -4.85 -28.93 48.56
CA MET A 15 -5.88 -28.58 47.56
C MET A 15 -5.94 -27.09 47.30
N ILE A 16 -5.88 -26.28 48.36
CA ILE A 16 -5.88 -24.82 48.22
C ILE A 16 -4.65 -24.32 47.44
N ARG A 17 -3.48 -24.92 47.68
CA ARG A 17 -2.25 -24.60 46.90
C ARG A 17 -2.39 -24.97 45.45
N LYS A 18 -2.92 -26.12 45.12
CA LYS A 18 -3.17 -26.57 43.74
C LYS A 18 -4.18 -25.70 43.03
N ILE A 19 -5.26 -25.31 43.71
CA ILE A 19 -6.25 -24.39 43.15
C ILE A 19 -5.65 -23.01 42.87
N LYS A 20 -4.84 -22.45 43.79
CA LYS A 20 -4.14 -21.18 43.56
C LYS A 20 -3.17 -21.25 42.40
N LEU A 21 -2.45 -22.35 42.26
CA LEU A 21 -1.53 -22.60 41.13
C LEU A 21 -2.28 -22.71 39.81
N LEU A 22 -3.43 -23.38 39.77
CA LEU A 22 -4.30 -23.47 38.59
C LEU A 22 -4.86 -22.10 38.16
N ILE A 23 -5.29 -21.29 39.15
CA ILE A 23 -5.78 -19.95 38.90
C ILE A 23 -4.65 -19.05 38.38
N LEU A 24 -3.43 -19.17 38.92
CA LEU A 24 -2.26 -18.43 38.46
C LEU A 24 -1.90 -18.79 37.01
N ILE A 25 -1.94 -20.08 36.66
CA ILE A 25 -1.72 -20.55 35.29
C ILE A 25 -2.82 -20.04 34.35
N LEU A 26 -4.06 -20.02 34.78
CA LEU A 26 -5.18 -19.51 33.99
C LEU A 26 -5.04 -18.01 33.70
N ILE A 27 -4.56 -17.22 34.68
CA ILE A 27 -4.31 -15.78 34.52
C ILE A 27 -3.12 -15.51 33.58
N LEU A 28 -2.08 -16.37 33.58
CA LEU A 28 -0.96 -16.23 32.65
C LEU A 28 -1.35 -16.51 31.19
N HIS A 29 -2.36 -17.33 30.95
CA HIS A 29 -2.82 -17.65 29.59
C HIS A 29 -3.80 -16.63 29.01
N SER A 30 -4.37 -15.75 29.83
CA SER A 30 -5.29 -14.71 29.39
C SER A 30 -4.59 -13.46 28.79
N ASN A 31 -3.26 -13.41 28.79
CA ASN A 31 -2.49 -12.32 28.16
C ASN A 31 -2.08 -12.63 26.69
N GLN A 32 -2.70 -13.59 26.06
CA GLN A 32 -2.71 -13.63 24.59
C GLN A 32 -3.63 -12.50 24.11
N GLY A 33 -3.12 -11.29 24.19
CA GLY A 33 -3.70 -10.16 23.52
C GLY A 33 -3.81 -10.57 22.04
N LEU A 34 -5.03 -10.87 21.61
CA LEU A 34 -5.40 -10.84 20.21
C LEU A 34 -5.12 -9.41 19.76
N SER A 35 -3.89 -9.20 19.30
CA SER A 35 -3.59 -8.11 18.41
C SER A 35 -4.46 -8.38 17.18
N GLN A 36 -5.71 -7.98 17.25
CA GLN A 36 -6.53 -7.79 16.08
C GLN A 36 -5.86 -6.63 15.35
N THR A 37 -4.92 -6.96 14.47
CA THR A 37 -4.70 -6.14 13.30
C THR A 37 -6.08 -6.07 12.65
N ARG A 38 -6.79 -5.00 12.96
CA ARG A 38 -7.97 -4.60 12.25
C ARG A 38 -7.43 -4.27 10.85
N GLU A 39 -7.38 -5.30 9.98
CA GLU A 39 -7.39 -5.03 8.57
C GLU A 39 -8.59 -4.13 8.38
N ILE A 40 -8.31 -2.88 8.07
CA ILE A 40 -9.30 -1.97 7.52
C ILE A 40 -9.54 -2.50 6.10
N GLY A 41 -10.10 -3.71 6.02
CA GLY A 41 -10.68 -4.33 4.84
C GLY A 41 -12.10 -3.80 4.70
N GLY A 42 -12.21 -2.47 4.69
CA GLY A 42 -13.33 -1.81 4.06
C GLY A 42 -12.99 -1.71 2.57
N THR A 43 -13.97 -1.71 1.73
CA THR A 43 -13.97 -1.08 0.40
C THR A 43 -13.66 0.42 0.55
N GLY A 44 -12.54 0.71 1.25
CA GLY A 44 -11.96 2.04 1.32
C GLY A 44 -11.22 2.26 0.02
N ASP A 45 -11.40 3.39 -0.59
CA ASP A 45 -10.56 3.91 -1.65
C ASP A 45 -9.12 3.52 -1.34
N PHE A 46 -8.53 2.75 -2.24
CA PHE A 46 -7.15 2.34 -2.14
C PHE A 46 -6.34 3.65 -2.20
N VAL A 47 -5.84 4.11 -1.07
CA VAL A 47 -5.00 5.30 -1.03
C VAL A 47 -3.77 4.96 -1.85
N ASP A 48 -3.63 5.59 -3.01
CA ASP A 48 -2.53 5.35 -3.92
C ASP A 48 -1.19 5.71 -3.25
N GLY A 49 -0.19 4.89 -3.48
CA GLY A 49 1.14 5.10 -2.91
C GLY A 49 1.91 6.18 -3.68
N ILE A 50 2.68 7.00 -2.96
CA ILE A 50 3.62 7.95 -3.57
C ILE A 50 4.83 7.17 -4.09
N ALA A 51 5.17 7.32 -5.38
CA ALA A 51 6.37 6.80 -6.01
C ALA A 51 7.53 7.78 -5.90
N ALA A 52 7.28 9.08 -6.10
CA ALA A 52 8.28 10.14 -5.93
C ALA A 52 7.64 11.46 -5.50
N ILE A 53 8.41 12.31 -4.80
CA ILE A 53 8.05 13.70 -4.48
C ILE A 53 8.90 14.60 -5.37
N VAL A 54 8.26 15.54 -6.08
CA VAL A 54 8.92 16.44 -7.05
C VAL A 54 8.53 17.87 -6.72
N ASN A 55 9.36 18.54 -5.96
CA ASN A 55 9.11 19.88 -5.39
C ASN A 55 7.79 19.89 -4.57
N ASP A 56 6.77 20.58 -5.05
CA ASP A 56 5.43 20.72 -4.47
C ASP A 56 4.40 19.72 -5.02
N GLY A 57 4.81 18.80 -5.92
CA GLY A 57 3.98 17.77 -6.51
C GLY A 57 4.47 16.36 -6.19
N VAL A 58 3.70 15.37 -6.59
CA VAL A 58 4.00 13.93 -6.41
C VAL A 58 3.82 13.17 -7.71
N VAL A 59 4.53 12.05 -7.85
CA VAL A 59 4.24 10.99 -8.81
C VAL A 59 3.66 9.83 -8.04
N LEU A 60 2.52 9.32 -8.46
CA LEU A 60 1.82 8.22 -7.82
C LEU A 60 2.30 6.86 -8.38
N ARG A 61 2.16 5.81 -7.57
CA ARG A 61 2.47 4.44 -8.04
C ARG A 61 1.55 4.00 -9.16
N SER A 62 0.28 4.35 -9.09
CA SER A 62 -0.68 4.05 -10.16
C SER A 62 -0.24 4.67 -11.48
N GLU A 63 0.22 5.93 -11.48
CA GLU A 63 0.72 6.60 -12.69
C GLU A 63 1.87 5.81 -13.33
N VAL A 64 2.80 5.28 -12.52
CA VAL A 64 3.93 4.46 -12.99
C VAL A 64 3.41 3.15 -13.59
N GLU A 65 2.57 2.41 -12.86
CA GLU A 65 2.08 1.10 -13.31
C GLU A 65 1.18 1.21 -14.56
N ASP A 66 0.38 2.26 -14.69
CA ASP A 66 -0.43 2.52 -15.88
C ASP A 66 0.45 2.76 -17.11
N GLN A 67 1.50 3.56 -16.98
CA GLN A 67 2.45 3.81 -18.07
C GLN A 67 3.24 2.53 -18.43
N VAL A 68 3.69 1.77 -17.43
CA VAL A 68 4.35 0.47 -17.65
C VAL A 68 3.41 -0.47 -18.41
N THR A 69 2.16 -0.58 -17.98
CA THR A 69 1.15 -1.44 -18.64
C THR A 69 0.92 -1.03 -20.07
N MET A 70 0.84 0.27 -20.36
CA MET A 70 0.69 0.79 -21.72
C MET A 70 1.90 0.43 -22.61
N LEU A 71 3.11 0.58 -22.06
CA LEU A 71 4.33 0.21 -22.79
C LEU A 71 4.41 -1.29 -23.04
N LEU A 72 4.09 -2.15 -22.08
CA LEU A 72 4.06 -3.59 -22.24
C LEU A 72 3.13 -4.01 -23.38
N ARG A 73 1.91 -3.47 -23.43
CA ARG A 73 0.96 -3.72 -24.53
C ARG A 73 1.49 -3.26 -25.88
N ASN A 74 2.29 -2.18 -25.92
CA ASN A 74 2.91 -1.72 -27.16
C ASN A 74 4.01 -2.67 -27.65
N PHE A 75 4.88 -3.14 -26.74
CA PHE A 75 5.91 -4.14 -27.05
C PHE A 75 5.28 -5.44 -27.56
N GLU A 76 4.23 -5.93 -26.91
CA GLU A 76 3.48 -7.13 -27.33
C GLU A 76 2.93 -6.97 -28.75
N ARG A 77 2.30 -5.83 -29.05
CA ARG A 77 1.74 -5.56 -30.39
C ARG A 77 2.81 -5.48 -31.49
N GLN A 78 4.01 -5.03 -31.14
CA GLN A 78 5.13 -4.89 -32.07
C GLN A 78 5.97 -6.17 -32.17
N GLY A 79 5.71 -7.19 -31.34
CA GLY A 79 6.54 -8.39 -31.25
C GLY A 79 7.97 -8.11 -30.80
N ALA A 80 8.18 -6.98 -30.12
CA ALA A 80 9.50 -6.57 -29.65
C ALA A 80 9.87 -7.27 -28.35
N GLN A 81 11.18 -7.45 -28.13
CA GLN A 81 11.68 -8.06 -26.90
C GLN A 81 11.43 -7.11 -25.71
N LEU A 82 10.83 -7.65 -24.65
CA LEU A 82 10.55 -6.92 -23.41
C LEU A 82 11.83 -6.70 -22.61
N PRO A 83 12.11 -5.46 -22.16
CA PRO A 83 13.16 -5.22 -21.19
C PRO A 83 12.78 -5.80 -19.81
N PRO A 84 13.74 -5.97 -18.89
CA PRO A 84 13.43 -6.35 -17.51
C PRO A 84 12.43 -5.36 -16.89
N ILE A 85 11.36 -5.87 -16.29
CA ILE A 85 10.25 -5.04 -15.81
C ILE A 85 10.68 -4.02 -14.73
N GLY A 86 11.70 -4.36 -13.92
CA GLY A 86 12.29 -3.44 -12.95
C GLY A 86 12.90 -2.22 -13.63
N GLN A 87 13.69 -2.42 -14.68
CA GLN A 87 14.28 -1.34 -15.46
C GLN A 87 13.22 -0.49 -16.14
N LEU A 88 12.19 -1.12 -16.71
CA LEU A 88 11.08 -0.39 -17.34
C LEU A 88 10.35 0.53 -16.35
N ARG A 89 10.17 0.08 -15.10
CA ARG A 89 9.58 0.93 -14.04
C ARG A 89 10.47 2.12 -13.69
N GLU A 90 11.77 1.91 -13.59
CA GLU A 90 12.73 2.99 -13.31
C GLU A 90 12.71 4.03 -14.43
N ASP A 91 12.79 3.59 -15.69
CA ASP A 91 12.75 4.49 -16.87
C ASP A 91 11.44 5.29 -16.92
N VAL A 92 10.31 4.64 -16.61
CA VAL A 92 9.00 5.31 -16.56
C VAL A 92 8.94 6.31 -15.42
N LEU A 93 9.42 5.95 -14.23
CA LEU A 93 9.44 6.85 -13.08
C LEU A 93 10.29 8.11 -13.36
N GLU A 94 11.48 7.93 -13.91
CA GLU A 94 12.34 9.07 -14.31
C GLU A 94 11.64 9.99 -15.32
N ARG A 95 10.97 9.42 -16.31
CA ARG A 95 10.21 10.19 -17.31
C ARG A 95 9.08 10.99 -16.66
N LEU A 96 8.33 10.38 -15.73
CA LEU A 96 7.24 11.08 -15.03
C LEU A 96 7.77 12.19 -14.13
N ILE A 97 8.91 11.99 -13.46
CA ILE A 97 9.59 13.03 -12.67
C ILE A 97 9.99 14.21 -13.56
N LEU A 98 10.65 13.94 -14.69
CA LEU A 98 11.06 14.98 -15.64
C LEU A 98 9.84 15.75 -16.19
N GLN A 99 8.78 15.02 -16.54
CA GLN A 99 7.53 15.64 -17.01
C GLN A 99 6.92 16.54 -15.94
N ARG A 100 6.89 16.12 -14.68
CA ARG A 100 6.39 16.92 -13.56
C ARG A 100 7.21 18.21 -13.38
N ILE A 101 8.54 18.10 -13.45
CA ILE A 101 9.44 19.27 -13.36
C ILE A 101 9.19 20.24 -14.51
N GLN A 102 9.02 19.75 -15.75
CA GLN A 102 8.78 20.59 -16.92
C GLN A 102 7.44 21.32 -16.81
N LEU A 103 6.37 20.63 -16.36
CA LEU A 103 5.06 21.24 -16.16
C LEU A 103 5.12 22.34 -15.10
N GLN A 104 5.70 22.09 -13.93
CA GLN A 104 5.87 23.07 -12.88
C GLN A 104 6.71 24.27 -13.36
N ARG A 105 7.68 24.03 -14.22
CA ARG A 105 8.49 25.11 -14.82
C ARG A 105 7.67 25.94 -15.80
N ALA A 106 6.87 25.30 -16.66
CA ALA A 106 5.96 25.98 -17.58
C ALA A 106 4.97 26.87 -16.82
N GLU A 107 4.34 26.34 -15.78
CA GLU A 107 3.41 27.07 -14.90
C GLU A 107 4.08 28.30 -14.29
N ARG A 108 5.30 28.17 -13.76
CA ARG A 108 6.06 29.28 -13.19
C ARG A 108 6.39 30.38 -14.20
N TYR A 109 6.54 30.03 -15.47
CA TYR A 109 6.75 31.03 -16.57
C TYR A 109 5.44 31.51 -17.18
N GLY A 110 4.28 31.15 -16.62
CA GLY A 110 2.98 31.57 -17.14
C GLY A 110 2.63 30.94 -18.50
N ILE A 111 3.30 29.83 -18.86
CA ILE A 111 2.99 29.13 -20.10
C ILE A 111 1.74 28.29 -19.86
N SER A 112 0.65 28.63 -20.53
CA SER A 112 -0.62 27.89 -20.50
C SER A 112 -1.15 27.74 -21.92
N ILE A 113 -1.90 26.65 -22.13
CA ILE A 113 -2.63 26.42 -23.38
C ILE A 113 -4.10 26.74 -23.08
N SER A 114 -4.76 27.54 -23.91
CA SER A 114 -6.18 27.81 -23.77
C SER A 114 -7.01 26.59 -24.16
N ASP A 115 -8.26 26.52 -23.67
CA ASP A 115 -9.18 25.43 -24.01
C ASP A 115 -9.43 25.34 -25.52
N GLU A 116 -9.49 26.48 -26.22
CA GLU A 116 -9.62 26.53 -27.69
C GLU A 116 -8.39 25.91 -28.36
N GLY A 117 -7.18 26.27 -27.88
CA GLY A 117 -5.93 25.68 -28.37
C GLY A 117 -5.83 24.18 -28.15
N LEU A 118 -6.27 23.71 -26.98
CA LEU A 118 -6.32 22.30 -26.66
C LEU A 118 -7.30 21.55 -27.57
N ASN A 119 -8.52 22.07 -27.73
CA ASN A 119 -9.54 21.48 -28.59
C ASN A 119 -9.09 21.44 -30.07
N ALA A 120 -8.45 22.47 -30.56
CA ALA A 120 -7.89 22.49 -31.90
C ALA A 120 -6.79 21.42 -32.08
N ALA A 121 -5.92 21.24 -31.09
CA ALA A 121 -4.89 20.22 -31.14
C ALA A 121 -5.49 18.79 -31.11
N ILE A 122 -6.50 18.55 -30.28
CA ILE A 122 -7.21 17.26 -30.20
C ILE A 122 -7.88 16.95 -31.56
N ASN A 123 -8.59 17.91 -32.15
CA ASN A 123 -9.24 17.73 -33.45
C ASN A 123 -8.24 17.45 -34.56
N ASN A 124 -7.08 18.09 -34.56
CA ASN A 124 -6.01 17.80 -35.53
C ASN A 124 -5.49 16.37 -35.38
N VAL A 125 -5.29 15.91 -34.15
CA VAL A 125 -4.85 14.52 -33.89
C VAL A 125 -5.94 13.53 -34.33
N ALA A 126 -7.21 13.77 -34.02
CA ALA A 126 -8.32 12.93 -34.42
C ALA A 126 -8.42 12.82 -35.95
N GLN A 127 -8.37 13.95 -36.66
CA GLN A 127 -8.39 13.98 -38.14
C GLN A 127 -7.21 13.22 -38.74
N ASN A 128 -6.01 13.36 -38.22
CA ASN A 128 -4.82 12.66 -38.71
C ASN A 128 -4.87 11.14 -38.46
N ASN A 129 -5.65 10.70 -37.49
CA ASN A 129 -5.85 9.29 -37.15
C ASN A 129 -7.19 8.70 -37.69
N ASN A 130 -7.96 9.49 -38.46
CA ASN A 130 -9.27 9.13 -39.00
C ASN A 130 -10.30 8.69 -37.91
N VAL A 131 -10.34 9.40 -36.78
CA VAL A 131 -11.27 9.15 -35.66
C VAL A 131 -12.13 10.39 -35.44
#